data_122108a7ba90d5403d13056cd4b0954a
#
_entry.id   122108a7ba90d5403d13056cd4b0954a
#
_cell.length_a   1.000
_cell.length_b   1.000
_cell.length_c   1.000
_cell.angle_alpha   90.00
_cell.angle_beta   90.00
_cell.angle_gamma   90.00
#
_symmetry.space_group_name_H-M   'P 1'
#
loop_
_entity.id
_entity.type
_entity.pdbx_description
1 polymer ?
#
loop_
_entity_poly.entity_id
_entity_poly.type
_entity_poly.pdbx_seq_one_letter_code
_entity_poly.pdbx_strand_id
1 'polypeptide(L)'
;LASHGYVMVSVDQNACNMLSGENDGRAVLLLENIGLLLGYNEEEGNPLEGMLDADNIAIAGHSRGGEMVATAYLFNGYDNYPENGNVDFDYHYNIRSIIAIAPTVDQYKPADHSVELEDVNYLLLHGACDRDVTNFQGMAQYEHITYTSEGDYLKTALYIAGANHGQF
;
A
#
# COMPACT_ATOMS: atom_id res chain seq x y z
N LEU A 1 -12.47 -10.73 5.67
CA LEU A 1 -11.32 -10.50 6.54
C LEU A 1 -11.77 -10.27 7.99
N ALA A 2 -12.65 -9.29 8.29
CA ALA A 2 -13.07 -9.02 9.67
C ALA A 2 -13.63 -10.26 10.40
N SER A 3 -14.40 -11.13 9.71
CA SER A 3 -14.88 -12.41 10.26
C SER A 3 -13.76 -13.43 10.56
N HIS A 4 -12.54 -13.13 10.21
CA HIS A 4 -11.35 -13.97 10.44
C HIS A 4 -10.37 -13.31 11.43
N GLY A 5 -10.84 -12.33 12.21
CA GLY A 5 -10.04 -11.71 13.25
C GLY A 5 -9.20 -10.51 12.82
N TYR A 6 -9.38 -10.02 11.59
CA TYR A 6 -8.67 -8.82 11.15
C TYR A 6 -9.46 -7.55 11.49
N VAL A 7 -8.79 -6.53 11.98
CA VAL A 7 -9.34 -5.18 12.03
C VAL A 7 -9.19 -4.57 10.65
N MET A 8 -10.31 -4.18 10.03
CA MET A 8 -10.34 -3.60 8.69
C MET A 8 -10.65 -2.11 8.77
N VAL A 9 -9.79 -1.29 8.17
CA VAL A 9 -9.96 0.15 8.11
C VAL A 9 -9.94 0.61 6.66
N SER A 10 -10.85 1.50 6.30
CA SER A 10 -10.87 2.18 5.01
C SER A 10 -10.50 3.64 5.21
N VAL A 11 -9.38 4.04 4.61
CA VAL A 11 -8.92 5.44 4.67
C VAL A 11 -9.67 6.27 3.64
N ASP A 12 -10.24 7.40 4.05
CA ASP A 12 -10.90 8.34 3.15
C ASP A 12 -9.86 9.10 2.31
N GLN A 13 -9.82 8.78 1.02
CA GLN A 13 -8.93 9.40 0.03
C GLN A 13 -9.66 10.40 -0.89
N ASN A 14 -10.88 10.81 -0.56
CA ASN A 14 -11.71 11.65 -1.45
C ASN A 14 -11.03 12.96 -1.84
N ALA A 15 -10.36 13.63 -0.89
CA ALA A 15 -9.63 14.87 -1.17
C ALA A 15 -8.52 14.65 -2.21
N CYS A 16 -7.67 13.63 -2.00
CA CYS A 16 -6.59 13.26 -2.93
C CYS A 16 -7.12 12.78 -4.28
N ASN A 17 -8.31 12.14 -4.31
CA ASN A 17 -8.91 11.66 -5.55
C ASN A 17 -9.40 12.80 -6.46
N MET A 18 -9.69 13.96 -5.89
CA MET A 18 -10.10 15.16 -6.65
C MET A 18 -8.92 15.93 -7.25
N LEU A 19 -7.70 15.65 -6.80
CA LEU A 19 -6.47 16.31 -7.26
C LEU A 19 -5.75 15.43 -8.27
N SER A 20 -5.22 16.05 -9.33
CA SER A 20 -4.37 15.36 -10.29
C SER A 20 -2.93 15.34 -9.76
N GLY A 21 -2.29 14.18 -9.81
CA GLY A 21 -0.87 14.07 -9.46
C GLY A 21 -0.56 13.88 -7.97
N GLU A 22 -1.57 13.83 -7.10
CA GLU A 22 -1.42 13.62 -5.65
C GLU A 22 -1.24 12.14 -5.28
N ASN A 23 -0.38 11.44 -5.99
CA ASN A 23 -0.16 10.03 -5.72
C ASN A 23 0.68 9.81 -4.46
N ASP A 24 1.72 10.59 -4.27
CA ASP A 24 2.54 10.64 -3.05
C ASP A 24 1.74 11.05 -1.81
N GLY A 25 0.87 12.06 -1.93
CA GLY A 25 -0.04 12.47 -0.85
C GLY A 25 -0.97 11.35 -0.38
N ARG A 26 -1.38 10.44 -1.27
CA ARG A 26 -2.16 9.24 -0.89
C ARG A 26 -1.34 8.29 -0.03
N ALA A 27 -0.06 8.10 -0.37
CA ALA A 27 0.84 7.24 0.39
C ALA A 27 1.08 7.80 1.80
N VAL A 28 1.36 9.10 1.89
CA VAL A 28 1.52 9.81 3.18
C VAL A 28 0.24 9.72 4.01
N LEU A 29 -0.92 10.02 3.43
CA LEU A 29 -2.20 9.95 4.15
C LEU A 29 -2.48 8.55 4.70
N LEU A 30 -2.10 7.49 3.98
CA LEU A 30 -2.22 6.12 4.46
C LEU A 30 -1.34 5.90 5.70
N LEU A 31 -0.08 6.31 5.65
CA LEU A 31 0.88 6.15 6.75
C LEU A 31 0.47 6.96 7.98
N GLU A 32 0.02 8.19 7.81
CA GLU A 32 -0.53 9.02 8.89
C GLU A 32 -1.74 8.34 9.58
N ASN A 33 -2.62 7.70 8.82
CA ASN A 33 -3.74 6.97 9.39
C ASN A 33 -3.31 5.71 10.13
N ILE A 34 -2.25 5.02 9.70
CA ILE A 34 -1.68 3.90 10.46
C ILE A 34 -1.17 4.42 11.81
N GLY A 35 -0.40 5.50 11.84
CA GLY A 35 0.08 6.11 13.08
C GLY A 35 -1.03 6.53 14.03
N LEU A 36 -2.09 7.16 13.49
CA LEU A 36 -3.26 7.54 14.28
C LEU A 36 -3.94 6.31 14.91
N LEU A 37 -4.12 5.24 14.16
CA LEU A 37 -4.75 4.01 14.65
C LEU A 37 -3.89 3.31 15.71
N LEU A 38 -2.58 3.28 15.53
CA LEU A 38 -1.65 2.74 16.52
C LEU A 38 -1.67 3.61 17.80
N GLY A 39 -1.77 4.94 17.67
CA GLY A 39 -1.98 5.82 18.81
C GLY A 39 -3.28 5.51 19.59
N TYR A 40 -4.38 5.26 18.89
CA TYR A 40 -5.64 4.83 19.53
C TYR A 40 -5.54 3.47 20.20
N ASN A 41 -4.69 2.57 19.69
CA ASN A 41 -4.43 1.27 20.31
C ASN A 41 -3.71 1.38 21.67
N GLU A 42 -2.97 2.45 21.88
CA GLU A 42 -2.22 2.73 23.12
C GLU A 42 -2.99 3.66 24.09
N GLU A 43 -4.06 4.30 23.61
CA GLU A 43 -4.82 5.28 24.38
C GLU A 43 -5.80 4.61 25.36
N GLU A 44 -5.61 4.83 26.68
CA GLU A 44 -6.48 4.28 27.72
C GLU A 44 -7.94 4.72 27.53
N GLY A 45 -8.87 3.75 27.51
CA GLY A 45 -10.29 3.97 27.32
C GLY A 45 -10.72 4.17 25.86
N ASN A 46 -9.82 4.15 24.90
CA ASN A 46 -10.19 4.16 23.49
C ASN A 46 -10.80 2.81 23.07
N PRO A 47 -11.84 2.78 22.22
CA PRO A 47 -12.43 1.53 21.73
C PRO A 47 -11.45 0.59 21.02
N LEU A 48 -10.30 1.09 20.55
CA LEU A 48 -9.24 0.30 19.90
C LEU A 48 -8.11 -0.10 20.86
N GLU A 49 -8.18 0.29 22.14
CA GLU A 49 -7.14 -0.03 23.13
C GLU A 49 -6.80 -1.52 23.14
N GLY A 50 -5.55 -1.87 22.85
CA GLY A 50 -5.04 -3.24 22.85
C GLY A 50 -5.65 -4.18 21.80
N MET A 51 -6.36 -3.65 20.80
CA MET A 51 -7.03 -4.46 19.77
C MET A 51 -6.21 -4.66 18.49
N LEU A 52 -5.21 -3.81 18.25
CA LEU A 52 -4.43 -3.84 17.02
C LEU A 52 -3.09 -4.55 17.24
N ASP A 53 -2.75 -5.44 16.35
CA ASP A 53 -1.42 -6.05 16.28
C ASP A 53 -0.51 -5.17 15.41
N ALA A 54 0.31 -4.35 16.08
CA ALA A 54 1.24 -3.42 15.43
C ALA A 54 2.36 -4.12 14.66
N ASP A 55 2.61 -5.42 14.93
CA ASP A 55 3.66 -6.20 14.28
C ASP A 55 3.19 -6.87 12.99
N ASN A 56 1.88 -6.84 12.68
CA ASN A 56 1.28 -7.53 11.56
C ASN A 56 0.31 -6.65 10.77
N ILE A 57 0.84 -5.61 10.13
CA ILE A 57 0.07 -4.67 9.32
C ILE A 57 0.06 -5.12 7.87
N ALA A 58 -1.12 -5.13 7.25
CA ALA A 58 -1.28 -5.28 5.80
C ALA A 58 -1.94 -4.02 5.22
N ILE A 59 -1.43 -3.57 4.07
CA ILE A 59 -1.99 -2.44 3.34
C ILE A 59 -2.56 -2.90 2.00
N ALA A 60 -3.69 -2.34 1.61
CA ALA A 60 -4.39 -2.71 0.39
C ALA A 60 -4.85 -1.50 -0.40
N GLY A 61 -4.80 -1.58 -1.73
CA GLY A 61 -5.26 -0.50 -2.58
C GLY A 61 -5.71 -0.98 -3.95
N HIS A 62 -6.65 -0.25 -4.55
CA HIS A 62 -7.19 -0.50 -5.87
C HIS A 62 -6.80 0.62 -6.85
N SER A 63 -6.47 0.26 -8.09
CA SER A 63 -6.16 1.22 -9.15
C SER A 63 -4.95 2.10 -8.76
N ARG A 64 -5.07 3.43 -8.77
CA ARG A 64 -4.04 4.34 -8.25
C ARG A 64 -3.69 4.06 -6.78
N GLY A 65 -4.68 3.61 -5.99
CA GLY A 65 -4.42 3.17 -4.62
C GLY A 65 -3.57 1.89 -4.55
N GLY A 66 -3.66 1.02 -5.56
CA GLY A 66 -2.80 -0.16 -5.69
C GLY A 66 -1.33 0.17 -5.96
N GLU A 67 -1.04 1.26 -6.68
CA GLU A 67 0.31 1.82 -6.80
C GLU A 67 0.76 2.49 -5.50
N MET A 68 -0.17 3.23 -4.85
CA MET A 68 0.14 3.99 -3.64
C MET A 68 0.50 3.13 -2.44
N VAL A 69 -0.03 1.92 -2.32
CA VAL A 69 0.39 1.02 -1.24
C VAL A 69 1.85 0.57 -1.41
N ALA A 70 2.34 0.42 -2.64
CA ALA A 70 3.77 0.18 -2.89
C ALA A 70 4.61 1.40 -2.52
N THR A 71 4.18 2.61 -2.91
CA THR A 71 4.83 3.87 -2.54
C THR A 71 4.82 4.08 -1.02
N ALA A 72 3.70 3.79 -0.34
CA ALA A 72 3.59 3.90 1.11
C ALA A 72 4.56 2.95 1.82
N TYR A 73 4.72 1.72 1.34
CA TYR A 73 5.72 0.80 1.88
C TYR A 73 7.14 1.36 1.75
N LEU A 74 7.47 1.92 0.58
CA LEU A 74 8.77 2.55 0.35
C LEU A 74 8.99 3.75 1.29
N PHE A 75 8.01 4.65 1.42
CA PHE A 75 8.06 5.82 2.30
C PHE A 75 8.15 5.44 3.78
N ASN A 76 7.55 4.32 4.16
CA ASN A 76 7.64 3.78 5.52
C ASN A 76 9.08 3.46 5.94
N GLY A 77 9.97 3.20 5.00
CA GLY A 77 11.39 2.95 5.25
C GLY A 77 12.30 4.18 5.12
N TYR A 78 11.76 5.34 4.73
CA TYR A 78 12.53 6.55 4.52
C TYR A 78 12.56 7.44 5.79
N ASP A 79 13.67 8.13 6.00
CA ASP A 79 13.80 9.15 7.05
C ASP A 79 13.25 10.53 6.60
N ASN A 80 13.13 10.74 5.28
CA ASN A 80 12.68 12.02 4.72
C ASN A 80 11.83 11.82 3.47
N TYR A 81 10.95 12.79 3.22
CA TYR A 81 10.19 12.84 1.98
C TYR A 81 11.13 13.06 0.76
N PRO A 82 11.09 12.18 -0.25
CA PRO A 82 12.08 12.19 -1.34
C PRO A 82 12.07 13.46 -2.20
N GLU A 83 10.92 14.15 -2.33
CA GLU A 83 10.82 15.40 -3.09
C GLU A 83 11.20 16.65 -2.27
N ASN A 84 11.31 16.51 -0.94
CA ASN A 84 11.72 17.60 -0.06
C ASN A 84 12.35 17.07 1.22
N GLY A 85 13.67 16.95 1.23
CA GLY A 85 14.44 16.46 2.38
C GLY A 85 14.35 17.29 3.67
N ASN A 86 13.56 18.39 3.70
CA ASN A 86 13.26 19.11 4.93
C ASN A 86 11.96 18.62 5.61
N VAL A 87 11.28 17.66 5.02
CA VAL A 87 10.10 17.00 5.59
C VAL A 87 10.55 15.65 6.11
N ASP A 88 10.58 15.50 7.42
CA ASP A 88 10.97 14.26 8.09
C ASP A 88 9.82 13.23 8.00
N PHE A 89 10.20 11.98 7.76
CA PHE A 89 9.34 10.82 7.92
C PHE A 89 9.80 10.02 9.15
N ASP A 90 8.89 9.58 9.97
CA ASP A 90 9.15 8.78 11.18
C ASP A 90 8.10 7.67 11.29
N TYR A 91 7.91 6.94 10.18
CA TYR A 91 6.88 5.91 10.14
C TYR A 91 7.39 4.56 10.67
N HIS A 92 8.24 3.88 9.96
CA HIS A 92 8.89 2.60 10.33
C HIS A 92 7.94 1.54 10.91
N TYR A 93 6.68 1.50 10.41
CA TYR A 93 5.68 0.54 10.84
C TYR A 93 5.99 -0.87 10.33
N ASN A 94 5.57 -1.91 11.07
CA ASN A 94 5.73 -3.30 10.66
C ASN A 94 4.71 -3.71 9.59
N ILE A 95 4.84 -3.14 8.39
CA ILE A 95 4.04 -3.49 7.23
C ILE A 95 4.57 -4.81 6.65
N ARG A 96 3.81 -5.89 6.81
CA ARG A 96 4.20 -7.24 6.39
C ARG A 96 3.70 -7.62 5.01
N SER A 97 2.62 -6.99 4.55
CA SER A 97 1.96 -7.43 3.32
C SER A 97 1.35 -6.26 2.56
N ILE A 98 1.47 -6.34 1.23
CA ILE A 98 0.85 -5.42 0.28
C ILE A 98 -0.15 -6.19 -0.57
N ILE A 99 -1.36 -5.67 -0.71
CA ILE A 99 -2.39 -6.19 -1.62
C ILE A 99 -2.70 -5.12 -2.65
N ALA A 100 -2.22 -5.33 -3.87
CA ALA A 100 -2.42 -4.42 -5.00
C ALA A 100 -3.51 -4.98 -5.93
N ILE A 101 -4.60 -4.25 -6.07
CA ILE A 101 -5.76 -4.65 -6.87
C ILE A 101 -5.82 -3.78 -8.11
N ALA A 102 -5.66 -4.38 -9.29
CA ALA A 102 -5.65 -3.69 -10.58
C ALA A 102 -4.79 -2.39 -10.55
N PRO A 103 -3.55 -2.44 -10.03
CA PRO A 103 -2.77 -1.25 -9.78
C PRO A 103 -2.31 -0.59 -11.08
N THR A 104 -2.23 0.76 -11.07
CA THR A 104 -1.38 1.50 -11.98
C THR A 104 0.09 1.33 -11.57
N VAL A 105 1.02 1.72 -12.41
CA VAL A 105 2.46 1.70 -12.12
C VAL A 105 3.12 2.92 -12.78
N ASP A 106 4.10 3.49 -12.11
CA ASP A 106 4.90 4.61 -12.60
C ASP A 106 4.11 5.92 -12.87
N GLN A 107 2.93 6.10 -12.27
CA GLN A 107 2.26 7.39 -12.27
C GLN A 107 2.94 8.39 -11.30
N TYR A 108 3.60 7.87 -10.29
CA TYR A 108 4.49 8.61 -9.42
C TYR A 108 5.82 7.85 -9.28
N LYS A 109 6.92 8.59 -9.38
CA LYS A 109 8.28 8.06 -9.27
C LYS A 109 9.04 8.86 -8.22
N PRO A 110 9.21 8.33 -7.01
CA PRO A 110 9.99 9.00 -5.96
C PRO A 110 11.40 9.33 -6.47
N ALA A 111 11.81 10.60 -6.39
CA ALA A 111 13.10 11.06 -6.91
C ALA A 111 13.40 10.59 -8.36
N ASP A 112 12.39 10.54 -9.23
CA ASP A 112 12.44 10.06 -10.62
C ASP A 112 12.77 8.57 -10.81
N HIS A 113 12.66 7.75 -9.76
CA HIS A 113 12.89 6.30 -9.84
C HIS A 113 11.59 5.50 -9.67
N SER A 114 11.46 4.39 -10.42
CA SER A 114 10.37 3.44 -10.19
C SER A 114 10.46 2.86 -8.77
N VAL A 115 9.30 2.55 -8.19
CA VAL A 115 9.23 1.97 -6.84
C VAL A 115 9.79 0.54 -6.89
N GLU A 116 10.87 0.31 -6.15
CA GLU A 116 11.44 -1.01 -5.90
C GLU A 116 11.11 -1.44 -4.49
N LEU A 117 10.65 -2.67 -4.30
CA LEU A 117 10.26 -3.21 -3.02
C LEU A 117 11.20 -4.34 -2.62
N GLU A 118 11.47 -4.42 -1.32
CA GLU A 118 12.35 -5.43 -0.76
C GLU A 118 11.69 -6.08 0.46
N ASP A 119 11.80 -7.41 0.54
CA ASP A 119 11.44 -8.19 1.74
C ASP A 119 10.01 -7.98 2.26
N VAL A 120 9.01 -7.97 1.36
CA VAL A 120 7.59 -7.82 1.68
C VAL A 120 6.74 -8.89 1.00
N ASN A 121 5.68 -9.36 1.67
CA ASN A 121 4.68 -10.19 1.01
C ASN A 121 3.84 -9.34 0.05
N TYR A 122 3.60 -9.84 -1.16
CA TYR A 122 2.89 -9.09 -2.18
C TYR A 122 1.84 -9.94 -2.89
N LEU A 123 0.60 -9.48 -2.87
CA LEU A 123 -0.50 -10.07 -3.61
C LEU A 123 -0.99 -9.10 -4.69
N LEU A 124 -0.83 -9.51 -5.95
CA LEU A 124 -1.40 -8.82 -7.10
C LEU A 124 -2.71 -9.50 -7.52
N LEU A 125 -3.79 -8.74 -7.57
CA LEU A 125 -5.06 -9.14 -8.19
C LEU A 125 -5.32 -8.29 -9.43
N HIS A 126 -5.60 -8.90 -10.58
CA HIS A 126 -5.89 -8.16 -11.81
C HIS A 126 -6.98 -8.84 -12.64
N GLY A 127 -7.91 -8.06 -13.17
CA GLY A 127 -9.00 -8.56 -14.01
C GLY A 127 -8.56 -8.73 -15.47
N ALA A 128 -8.91 -9.87 -16.07
CA ALA A 128 -8.59 -10.14 -17.49
C ALA A 128 -9.34 -9.23 -18.47
N CYS A 129 -10.44 -8.62 -18.03
CA CYS A 129 -11.25 -7.69 -18.82
C CYS A 129 -11.10 -6.25 -18.35
N ASP A 130 -10.02 -5.94 -17.62
CA ASP A 130 -9.69 -4.57 -17.22
C ASP A 130 -9.38 -3.71 -18.44
N ARG A 131 -10.10 -2.57 -18.56
CA ARG A 131 -9.95 -1.61 -19.66
C ARG A 131 -9.47 -0.24 -19.19
N ASP A 132 -9.35 -0.04 -17.88
CA ASP A 132 -8.81 1.18 -17.30
C ASP A 132 -7.30 1.05 -17.09
N VAL A 133 -6.88 -0.02 -16.43
CA VAL A 133 -5.47 -0.40 -16.30
C VAL A 133 -5.18 -1.53 -17.28
N THR A 134 -4.86 -1.15 -18.49
CA THR A 134 -4.57 -2.09 -19.59
C THR A 134 -3.15 -2.65 -19.51
N ASN A 135 -2.85 -3.66 -20.32
CA ASN A 135 -1.52 -4.26 -20.45
C ASN A 135 -0.96 -4.89 -19.17
N PHE A 136 -1.83 -5.22 -18.21
CA PHE A 136 -1.43 -5.89 -16.97
C PHE A 136 -0.28 -5.16 -16.25
N GLN A 137 -0.43 -3.84 -16.11
CA GLN A 137 0.63 -2.95 -15.57
C GLN A 137 1.16 -3.39 -14.20
N GLY A 138 0.31 -3.96 -13.34
CA GLY A 138 0.71 -4.45 -12.03
C GLY A 138 1.85 -5.47 -12.04
N MET A 139 2.07 -6.16 -13.17
CA MET A 139 3.23 -7.07 -13.29
C MET A 139 4.57 -6.34 -13.27
N ALA A 140 4.64 -5.10 -13.76
CA ALA A 140 5.89 -4.33 -13.66
C ALA A 140 6.27 -4.12 -12.20
N GLN A 141 5.32 -3.72 -11.32
CA GLN A 141 5.61 -3.62 -9.88
C GLN A 141 5.94 -4.98 -9.27
N TYR A 142 5.24 -6.04 -9.66
CA TYR A 142 5.51 -7.40 -9.18
C TYR A 142 6.94 -7.86 -9.51
N GLU A 143 7.47 -7.49 -10.67
CA GLU A 143 8.84 -7.80 -11.09
C GLU A 143 9.89 -7.00 -10.32
N HIS A 144 9.56 -5.79 -9.86
CA HIS A 144 10.43 -4.93 -9.05
C HIS A 144 10.45 -5.30 -7.55
N ILE A 145 10.03 -6.50 -7.19
CA ILE A 145 10.09 -7.00 -5.81
C ILE A 145 11.22 -8.02 -5.70
N THR A 146 12.15 -7.74 -4.80
CA THR A 146 13.31 -8.58 -4.51
C THR A 146 13.29 -9.10 -3.09
N TYR A 147 13.98 -10.21 -2.85
CA TYR A 147 14.14 -10.80 -1.52
C TYR A 147 15.63 -10.95 -1.24
N THR A 148 16.10 -10.25 -0.22
CA THR A 148 17.52 -10.18 0.14
C THR A 148 17.81 -10.72 1.53
N SER A 149 16.81 -10.76 2.41
CA SER A 149 16.93 -11.33 3.74
C SER A 149 16.45 -12.79 3.82
N GLU A 150 16.86 -13.51 4.86
CA GLU A 150 16.44 -14.89 5.17
C GLU A 150 15.03 -14.88 5.82
N GLY A 151 14.01 -14.40 5.10
CA GLY A 151 12.62 -14.38 5.55
C GLY A 151 11.74 -15.30 4.71
N ASP A 152 10.61 -15.73 5.28
CA ASP A 152 9.57 -16.45 4.55
C ASP A 152 8.67 -15.42 3.85
N TYR A 153 9.03 -15.00 2.65
CA TYR A 153 8.25 -14.05 1.85
C TYR A 153 7.52 -14.76 0.71
N LEU A 154 6.36 -14.26 0.38
CA LEU A 154 5.54 -14.76 -0.72
C LEU A 154 5.12 -13.60 -1.63
N LYS A 155 5.36 -13.72 -2.94
CA LYS A 155 4.68 -12.90 -3.94
C LYS A 155 3.83 -13.76 -4.85
N THR A 156 2.58 -13.32 -5.07
CA THR A 156 1.59 -14.03 -5.88
C THR A 156 0.87 -13.06 -6.78
N ALA A 157 0.67 -13.43 -8.05
CA ALA A 157 -0.16 -12.70 -8.98
C ALA A 157 -1.35 -13.58 -9.41
N LEU A 158 -2.56 -13.05 -9.27
CA LEU A 158 -3.80 -13.69 -9.71
C LEU A 158 -4.44 -12.88 -10.83
N TYR A 159 -4.55 -13.51 -12.00
CA TYR A 159 -5.22 -12.96 -13.17
C TYR A 159 -6.60 -13.57 -13.29
N ILE A 160 -7.65 -12.77 -13.04
CA ILE A 160 -9.00 -13.24 -12.83
C ILE A 160 -9.79 -13.14 -14.13
N ALA A 161 -10.08 -14.29 -14.73
CA ALA A 161 -10.86 -14.37 -15.97
C ALA A 161 -12.26 -13.75 -15.80
N GLY A 162 -12.63 -12.87 -16.73
CA GLY A 162 -13.95 -12.22 -16.75
C GLY A 162 -14.11 -11.03 -15.82
N ALA A 163 -13.21 -10.80 -14.88
CA ALA A 163 -13.25 -9.61 -14.02
C ALA A 163 -12.80 -8.36 -14.79
N ASN A 164 -13.43 -7.23 -14.51
CA ASN A 164 -13.05 -5.90 -14.99
C ASN A 164 -12.53 -5.04 -13.84
N HIS A 165 -12.16 -3.77 -14.14
CA HIS A 165 -11.54 -2.85 -13.18
C HIS A 165 -12.37 -2.58 -11.92
N GLY A 166 -13.67 -2.60 -11.99
CA GLY A 166 -14.57 -2.24 -10.89
C GLY A 166 -15.24 -3.43 -10.19
N GLN A 167 -14.73 -4.65 -10.34
CA GLN A 167 -15.33 -5.87 -9.75
C GLN A 167 -14.56 -6.42 -8.55
N PHE A 168 -13.76 -5.59 -7.87
CA PHE A 168 -13.00 -5.94 -6.68
C PHE A 168 -13.54 -5.27 -5.43
#